data_3fc2434ea05867cef7f3cb4b2b3387f9
#
_entry.id   3fc2434ea05867cef7f3cb4b2b3387f9
#
_cell.length_a   1.000
_cell.length_b   1.000
_cell.length_c   1.000
_cell.angle_alpha   90.00
_cell.angle_beta   90.00
_cell.angle_gamma   90.00
#
_symmetry.space_group_name_H-M   'P 1'
#
loop_
_entity.id
_entity.type
_entity.pdbx_description
1 polymer ?
#
loop_
_entity_poly.entity_id
_entity_poly.type
_entity_poly.pdbx_seq_one_letter_code
_entity_poly.pdbx_strand_id
1 'polypeptide(L)'
;MKKWMPLRGDFVEDNESVVFQGIPQQSPDNRTPNSFLAGQVAREGIILFEDVLANGVIKATVEFEEFDKGDIAQIVFNYQSDLAYMSAGVSNAQAKYVFNLTNGQMNTICAAGFVENLPTTKFDMNLQIIGSFLGLYINGIRVLTSAIPLLVSQTQVGIWVKSRKNVMIKNFTAICKQPEVFIVSQFGGDYDILYDEVIKPVCIKLHYDPIRGDEVASCSMILSDIITSIQNSAVIIADITPDNPN
;
A
#
# COMPACT_ATOMS: atom_id res chain seq x y z
N MET A 1 10.09 -19.41 -7.94
CA MET A 1 9.77 -18.31 -8.87
C MET A 1 8.49 -17.68 -8.34
N LYS A 2 8.48 -16.39 -8.04
CA LYS A 2 7.26 -15.71 -7.56
C LYS A 2 6.23 -15.68 -8.68
N LYS A 3 4.96 -15.94 -8.34
CA LYS A 3 3.89 -15.97 -9.32
C LYS A 3 3.28 -14.58 -9.46
N TRP A 4 3.16 -14.14 -10.70
CA TRP A 4 2.50 -12.91 -11.09
C TRP A 4 1.16 -13.23 -11.78
N MET A 5 0.17 -12.39 -11.57
CA MET A 5 -1.13 -12.48 -12.20
C MET A 5 -1.47 -11.14 -12.85
N PRO A 6 -1.27 -10.98 -14.16
CA PRO A 6 -1.79 -9.82 -14.89
C PRO A 6 -3.32 -9.84 -14.85
N LEU A 7 -3.92 -8.75 -14.37
CA LEU A 7 -5.38 -8.59 -14.39
C LEU A 7 -5.83 -7.73 -15.56
N ARG A 8 -5.03 -6.71 -15.88
CA ARG A 8 -5.29 -5.76 -16.96
C ARG A 8 -3.97 -5.27 -17.53
N GLY A 9 -3.92 -5.04 -18.84
CA GLY A 9 -2.70 -4.58 -19.53
C GLY A 9 -1.79 -5.72 -19.94
N ASP A 10 -0.80 -5.40 -20.74
CA ASP A 10 0.14 -6.35 -21.32
C ASP A 10 1.42 -6.36 -20.47
N PHE A 11 1.72 -7.47 -19.84
CA PHE A 11 2.93 -7.68 -19.04
C PHE A 11 3.72 -8.88 -19.59
N VAL A 12 5.02 -8.74 -19.64
CA VAL A 12 5.94 -9.80 -20.04
C VAL A 12 6.90 -10.06 -18.88
N GLU A 13 6.97 -11.32 -18.46
CA GLU A 13 7.93 -11.76 -17.44
C GLU A 13 9.31 -11.96 -18.08
N ASP A 14 10.35 -11.42 -17.43
CA ASP A 14 11.75 -11.57 -17.81
C ASP A 14 12.58 -11.89 -16.56
N ASN A 15 12.88 -13.18 -16.36
CA ASN A 15 13.65 -13.69 -15.22
C ASN A 15 13.08 -13.25 -13.85
N GLU A 16 13.67 -12.22 -13.23
CA GLU A 16 13.26 -11.68 -11.93
C GLU A 16 12.51 -10.35 -12.04
N SER A 17 12.19 -9.95 -13.27
CA SER A 17 11.50 -8.68 -13.57
C SER A 17 10.22 -8.92 -14.35
N VAL A 18 9.36 -7.92 -14.32
CA VAL A 18 8.16 -7.85 -15.15
C VAL A 18 8.16 -6.53 -15.90
N VAL A 19 7.89 -6.58 -17.18
CA VAL A 19 7.85 -5.42 -18.05
C VAL A 19 6.41 -5.17 -18.49
N PHE A 20 5.86 -4.04 -18.06
CA PHE A 20 4.62 -3.50 -18.64
C PHE A 20 4.92 -3.00 -20.05
N GLN A 21 4.14 -3.48 -21.02
CA GLN A 21 4.28 -3.11 -22.42
C GLN A 21 3.47 -1.85 -22.71
N GLY A 22 4.18 -0.79 -23.01
CA GLY A 22 3.59 0.47 -23.49
C GLY A 22 2.93 0.31 -24.87
N ILE A 23 2.68 1.42 -25.54
CA ILE A 23 2.15 1.43 -26.89
C ILE A 23 3.27 1.01 -27.84
N PRO A 24 3.09 -0.02 -28.69
CA PRO A 24 4.08 -0.38 -29.69
C PRO A 24 4.44 0.84 -30.55
N GLN A 25 5.72 1.10 -30.71
CA GLN A 25 6.17 2.10 -31.68
C GLN A 25 5.74 1.61 -33.08
N GLN A 26 4.87 2.35 -33.73
CA GLN A 26 4.46 2.01 -35.11
C GLN A 26 5.66 2.18 -36.04
N SER A 27 5.94 1.15 -36.83
CA SER A 27 6.84 1.30 -37.96
C SER A 27 6.31 2.39 -38.89
N PRO A 28 7.19 3.23 -39.47
CA PRO A 28 6.77 4.39 -40.29
C PRO A 28 5.89 4.05 -41.51
N ASP A 29 5.79 2.77 -41.86
CA ASP A 29 5.17 2.33 -43.13
C ASP A 29 3.66 2.00 -43.05
N ASN A 30 3.04 1.98 -41.86
CA ASN A 30 1.60 1.65 -41.74
C ASN A 30 0.76 2.88 -41.31
N ARG A 31 0.63 3.86 -42.19
CA ARG A 31 -0.26 5.01 -42.02
C ARG A 31 -1.70 4.67 -42.44
N THR A 32 -2.48 4.12 -41.53
CA THR A 32 -3.94 4.13 -41.67
C THR A 32 -4.51 5.37 -40.95
N PRO A 33 -5.51 6.10 -41.57
CA PRO A 33 -6.02 7.37 -40.99
C PRO A 33 -6.60 7.31 -39.57
N ASN A 34 -6.98 6.12 -39.09
CA ASN A 34 -7.53 5.91 -37.73
C ASN A 34 -6.49 5.62 -36.66
N SER A 35 -5.21 5.52 -37.04
CA SER A 35 -4.14 5.22 -36.07
C SER A 35 -3.70 6.42 -35.22
N PHE A 36 -4.04 7.64 -35.67
CA PHE A 36 -3.62 8.88 -34.98
C PHE A 36 -4.23 9.06 -33.57
N LEU A 37 -5.48 8.58 -33.37
CA LEU A 37 -6.14 8.69 -32.06
C LEU A 37 -5.75 7.58 -31.10
N ALA A 38 -5.48 6.37 -31.60
CA ALA A 38 -5.06 5.23 -30.77
C ALA A 38 -3.67 5.41 -30.15
N GLY A 39 -2.77 6.16 -30.80
CA GLY A 39 -1.42 6.43 -30.30
C GLY A 39 -1.30 7.50 -29.21
N GLN A 40 -2.42 8.18 -28.85
CA GLN A 40 -2.35 9.30 -27.89
C GLN A 40 -2.73 8.94 -26.46
N VAL A 41 -3.38 7.81 -26.23
CA VAL A 41 -3.86 7.40 -24.90
C VAL A 41 -2.82 6.46 -24.25
N ALA A 42 -2.33 6.82 -23.07
CA ALA A 42 -1.49 5.94 -22.27
C ALA A 42 -2.24 4.64 -21.96
N ARG A 43 -1.53 3.51 -22.00
CA ARG A 43 -2.08 2.22 -21.57
C ARG A 43 -2.02 2.12 -20.04
N GLU A 44 -2.93 1.32 -19.51
CA GLU A 44 -2.97 1.01 -18.08
C GLU A 44 -2.87 -0.48 -17.86
N GLY A 45 -2.22 -0.86 -16.76
CA GLY A 45 -2.13 -2.25 -16.34
C GLY A 45 -2.12 -2.40 -14.82
N ILE A 46 -2.69 -3.51 -14.36
CA ILE A 46 -2.59 -3.99 -12.99
C ILE A 46 -2.05 -5.42 -13.02
N ILE A 47 -1.02 -5.66 -12.24
CA ILE A 47 -0.48 -6.98 -12.00
C ILE A 47 -0.42 -7.24 -10.50
N LEU A 48 -0.92 -8.39 -10.07
CA LEU A 48 -0.88 -8.82 -8.67
C LEU A 48 0.20 -9.87 -8.46
N PHE A 49 0.66 -9.94 -7.21
CA PHE A 49 1.56 -10.97 -6.71
C PHE A 49 0.79 -12.04 -5.93
N GLU A 50 1.43 -13.20 -5.77
CA GLU A 50 0.92 -14.27 -4.91
C GLU A 50 0.92 -13.89 -3.42
N ASP A 51 1.80 -12.96 -3.01
CA ASP A 51 1.90 -12.51 -1.63
C ASP A 51 0.65 -11.73 -1.21
N VAL A 52 0.19 -11.94 0.03
CA VAL A 52 -0.91 -11.22 0.64
C VAL A 52 -0.41 -10.36 1.79
N LEU A 53 -1.04 -9.18 2.01
CA LEU A 53 -0.64 -8.27 3.07
C LEU A 53 -1.83 -7.47 3.58
N ALA A 54 -1.95 -7.38 4.92
CA ALA A 54 -2.80 -6.43 5.60
C ALA A 54 -1.97 -5.37 6.34
N ASN A 55 -0.82 -5.78 6.87
CA ASN A 55 0.10 -4.95 7.66
C ASN A 55 1.53 -5.35 7.32
N GLY A 56 2.46 -4.40 7.22
CA GLY A 56 3.85 -4.70 6.91
C GLY A 56 4.48 -3.78 5.88
N VAL A 57 5.32 -4.35 5.00
CA VAL A 57 6.16 -3.56 4.07
C VAL A 57 6.10 -4.16 2.67
N ILE A 58 5.85 -3.31 1.68
CA ILE A 58 5.92 -3.67 0.26
C ILE A 58 7.02 -2.84 -0.38
N LYS A 59 7.91 -3.49 -1.13
CA LYS A 59 8.99 -2.83 -1.88
C LYS A 59 8.91 -3.20 -3.35
N ALA A 60 9.24 -2.24 -4.20
CA ALA A 60 9.39 -2.43 -5.63
C ALA A 60 10.37 -1.42 -6.20
N THR A 61 11.16 -1.81 -7.18
CA THR A 61 11.90 -0.89 -8.03
C THR A 61 11.14 -0.77 -9.35
N VAL A 62 10.76 0.44 -9.71
CA VAL A 62 10.09 0.75 -10.98
C VAL A 62 11.00 1.62 -11.82
N GLU A 63 11.20 1.21 -13.07
CA GLU A 63 12.06 1.91 -14.01
C GLU A 63 11.28 2.16 -15.31
N PHE A 64 11.03 3.43 -15.59
CA PHE A 64 10.40 3.89 -16.82
C PHE A 64 11.45 4.04 -17.92
N GLU A 65 11.11 3.68 -19.13
CA GLU A 65 11.94 4.03 -20.29
C GLU A 65 12.08 5.55 -20.43
N GLU A 66 10.99 6.28 -20.25
CA GLU A 66 10.91 7.71 -20.01
C GLU A 66 9.76 7.96 -19.04
N PHE A 67 9.88 8.97 -18.17
CA PHE A 67 8.83 9.32 -17.21
C PHE A 67 8.11 10.59 -17.67
N ASP A 68 7.11 10.37 -18.53
CA ASP A 68 6.39 11.43 -19.23
C ASP A 68 5.19 11.94 -18.43
N LYS A 69 4.66 13.07 -18.86
CA LYS A 69 3.44 13.65 -18.28
C LYS A 69 2.26 12.67 -18.37
N GLY A 70 1.70 12.37 -17.19
CA GLY A 70 0.57 11.44 -17.05
C GLY A 70 1.00 10.01 -16.73
N ASP A 71 2.30 9.70 -16.68
CA ASP A 71 2.80 8.40 -16.27
C ASP A 71 2.59 8.19 -14.75
N ILE A 72 2.30 6.95 -14.39
CA ILE A 72 1.99 6.55 -13.03
C ILE A 72 2.56 5.16 -12.76
N ALA A 73 3.13 4.95 -11.58
CA ALA A 73 3.37 3.63 -11.02
C ALA A 73 3.08 3.65 -9.52
N GLN A 74 2.17 2.78 -9.09
CA GLN A 74 1.73 2.71 -7.70
C GLN A 74 1.67 1.27 -7.20
N ILE A 75 2.10 1.06 -5.98
CA ILE A 75 1.88 -0.19 -5.26
C ILE A 75 0.39 -0.30 -4.95
N VAL A 76 -0.21 -1.42 -5.34
CA VAL A 76 -1.62 -1.77 -5.07
C VAL A 76 -1.68 -2.65 -3.83
N PHE A 77 -2.61 -2.35 -2.94
CA PHE A 77 -2.90 -3.11 -1.73
C PHE A 77 -4.39 -3.01 -1.38
N ASN A 78 -4.86 -3.82 -0.44
CA ASN A 78 -6.28 -3.95 -0.11
C ASN A 78 -7.15 -4.18 -1.36
N TYR A 79 -6.66 -5.03 -2.27
CA TYR A 79 -7.32 -5.30 -3.54
C TYR A 79 -8.53 -6.21 -3.34
N GLN A 80 -9.73 -5.72 -3.67
CA GLN A 80 -10.98 -6.48 -3.64
C GLN A 80 -11.49 -6.76 -5.07
N SER A 81 -11.28 -5.81 -5.97
CA SER A 81 -11.64 -5.90 -7.38
C SER A 81 -10.96 -4.76 -8.15
N ASP A 82 -11.10 -4.75 -9.50
CA ASP A 82 -10.63 -3.66 -10.36
C ASP A 82 -11.24 -2.29 -10.04
N LEU A 83 -12.36 -2.28 -9.32
CA LEU A 83 -13.06 -1.07 -8.92
C LEU A 83 -12.92 -0.76 -7.41
N ALA A 84 -12.23 -1.61 -6.65
CA ALA A 84 -12.10 -1.47 -5.19
C ALA A 84 -10.71 -1.90 -4.72
N TYR A 85 -9.80 -0.93 -4.55
CA TYR A 85 -8.44 -1.13 -4.05
C TYR A 85 -7.85 0.19 -3.55
N MET A 86 -6.73 0.11 -2.85
CA MET A 86 -5.90 1.25 -2.50
C MET A 86 -4.58 1.19 -3.28
N SER A 87 -4.01 2.36 -3.57
CA SER A 87 -2.71 2.44 -4.24
C SER A 87 -1.91 3.65 -3.81
N ALA A 88 -0.59 3.49 -3.70
CA ALA A 88 0.31 4.58 -3.37
C ALA A 88 1.63 4.47 -4.16
N GLY A 89 2.17 5.60 -4.61
CA GLY A 89 3.40 5.59 -5.38
C GLY A 89 3.67 6.90 -6.11
N VAL A 90 4.35 6.80 -7.25
CA VAL A 90 4.76 7.92 -8.08
C VAL A 90 3.74 8.22 -9.18
N SER A 91 3.63 9.50 -9.50
CA SER A 91 2.75 10.01 -10.55
C SER A 91 3.39 11.22 -11.21
N ASN A 92 3.24 11.34 -12.53
CA ASN A 92 3.62 12.53 -13.28
C ASN A 92 2.37 13.23 -13.85
N ALA A 93 1.30 13.29 -13.02
CA ALA A 93 0.04 13.95 -13.38
C ALA A 93 -0.13 15.26 -12.60
N GLN A 94 -0.89 15.26 -11.51
CA GLN A 94 -1.17 16.47 -10.71
C GLN A 94 -0.22 16.65 -9.52
N ALA A 95 0.21 15.54 -8.93
CA ALA A 95 1.18 15.50 -7.84
C ALA A 95 2.17 14.36 -8.08
N LYS A 96 3.37 14.49 -7.53
CA LYS A 96 4.46 13.54 -7.75
C LYS A 96 4.30 12.24 -6.95
N TYR A 97 3.79 12.36 -5.74
CA TYR A 97 3.56 11.25 -4.83
C TYR A 97 2.10 11.28 -4.41
N VAL A 98 1.43 10.14 -4.50
CA VAL A 98 -0.01 10.07 -4.25
C VAL A 98 -0.37 8.80 -3.48
N PHE A 99 -1.41 8.92 -2.66
CA PHE A 99 -2.15 7.82 -2.07
C PHE A 99 -3.61 7.95 -2.48
N ASN A 100 -4.14 6.92 -3.12
CA ASN A 100 -5.48 6.87 -3.69
C ASN A 100 -6.31 5.74 -3.06
N LEU A 101 -7.60 6.00 -2.94
CA LEU A 101 -8.65 5.01 -2.71
C LEU A 101 -9.52 4.93 -3.97
N THR A 102 -9.57 3.75 -4.58
CA THR A 102 -10.49 3.44 -5.66
C THR A 102 -11.70 2.70 -5.10
N ASN A 103 -12.89 3.25 -5.31
CA ASN A 103 -14.18 2.62 -5.00
C ASN A 103 -15.18 3.07 -6.08
N GLY A 104 -15.18 2.36 -7.21
CA GLY A 104 -15.86 2.77 -8.43
C GLY A 104 -15.18 3.97 -9.12
N GLN A 105 -14.72 4.95 -8.36
CA GLN A 105 -13.93 6.10 -8.81
C GLN A 105 -12.66 6.22 -7.98
N MET A 106 -11.60 6.74 -8.59
CA MET A 106 -10.34 7.00 -7.91
C MET A 106 -10.40 8.35 -7.18
N ASN A 107 -10.19 8.31 -5.86
CA ASN A 107 -10.14 9.47 -4.99
C ASN A 107 -8.74 9.58 -4.39
N THR A 108 -8.10 10.73 -4.55
CA THR A 108 -6.81 11.00 -3.90
C THR A 108 -7.04 11.35 -2.44
N ILE A 109 -6.49 10.54 -1.54
CA ILE A 109 -6.56 10.72 -0.09
C ILE A 109 -5.47 11.68 0.38
N CYS A 110 -4.25 11.50 -0.14
CA CYS A 110 -3.11 12.33 0.19
C CYS A 110 -2.19 12.48 -1.02
N ALA A 111 -1.61 13.67 -1.19
CA ALA A 111 -0.70 13.97 -2.27
C ALA A 111 0.43 14.90 -1.79
N ALA A 112 1.62 14.73 -2.35
CA ALA A 112 2.78 15.54 -2.05
C ALA A 112 3.68 15.72 -3.29
N GLY A 113 4.46 16.80 -3.29
CA GLY A 113 5.41 17.13 -4.34
C GLY A 113 4.74 17.67 -5.61
N PHE A 114 5.42 18.64 -6.22
CA PHE A 114 5.00 19.20 -7.51
C PHE A 114 5.57 18.36 -8.65
N VAL A 115 4.82 18.30 -9.74
CA VAL A 115 5.26 17.69 -10.99
C VAL A 115 6.13 18.70 -11.72
N GLU A 116 7.43 18.49 -11.66
CA GLU A 116 8.42 19.18 -12.48
C GLU A 116 9.10 18.15 -13.37
N ASN A 117 9.73 18.61 -14.44
CA ASN A 117 10.53 17.75 -15.32
C ASN A 117 11.68 17.13 -14.51
N LEU A 118 11.51 15.89 -14.11
CA LEU A 118 12.50 15.16 -13.34
C LEU A 118 13.38 14.34 -14.28
N PRO A 119 14.69 14.42 -14.15
CA PRO A 119 15.61 13.57 -14.91
C PRO A 119 15.58 12.10 -14.44
N THR A 120 14.78 11.78 -13.40
CA THR A 120 14.74 10.45 -12.80
C THR A 120 13.66 9.61 -13.44
N THR A 121 14.05 8.46 -13.99
CA THR A 121 13.15 7.43 -14.53
C THR A 121 13.04 6.21 -13.63
N LYS A 122 13.89 6.11 -12.60
CA LYS A 122 13.97 4.97 -11.68
C LYS A 122 13.56 5.39 -10.27
N PHE A 123 12.65 4.59 -9.69
CA PHE A 123 12.07 4.81 -8.37
C PHE A 123 12.13 3.52 -7.54
N ASP A 124 12.88 3.56 -6.43
CA ASP A 124 12.83 2.53 -5.40
C ASP A 124 11.69 2.89 -4.44
N MET A 125 10.56 2.22 -4.58
CA MET A 125 9.37 2.43 -3.78
C MET A 125 9.37 1.51 -2.56
N ASN A 126 9.07 2.05 -1.38
CA ASN A 126 8.87 1.30 -0.16
C ASN A 126 7.60 1.83 0.52
N LEU A 127 6.56 1.01 0.53
CA LEU A 127 5.29 1.29 1.18
C LEU A 127 5.22 0.55 2.50
N GLN A 128 5.05 1.28 3.58
CA GLN A 128 4.86 0.75 4.92
C GLN A 128 3.41 0.93 5.34
N ILE A 129 2.76 -0.16 5.75
CA ILE A 129 1.42 -0.17 6.31
C ILE A 129 1.57 -0.65 7.75
N ILE A 130 1.32 0.23 8.70
CA ILE A 130 1.44 -0.06 10.13
C ILE A 130 0.16 0.40 10.81
N GLY A 131 -0.64 -0.55 11.26
CA GLY A 131 -1.94 -0.26 11.83
C GLY A 131 -2.83 0.54 10.87
N SER A 132 -3.24 1.72 11.29
CA SER A 132 -4.07 2.64 10.52
C SER A 132 -3.27 3.70 9.73
N PHE A 133 -1.95 3.55 9.63
CA PHE A 133 -1.09 4.51 8.95
C PHE A 133 -0.34 3.92 7.77
N LEU A 134 -0.16 4.76 6.75
CA LEU A 134 0.63 4.48 5.57
C LEU A 134 1.82 5.45 5.51
N GLY A 135 3.02 4.90 5.27
CA GLY A 135 4.22 5.66 4.95
C GLY A 135 4.76 5.27 3.58
N LEU A 136 4.90 6.23 2.66
CA LEU A 136 5.53 6.01 1.37
C LEU A 136 6.94 6.59 1.37
N TYR A 137 7.91 5.77 1.00
CA TYR A 137 9.30 6.16 0.83
C TYR A 137 9.70 5.95 -0.62
N ILE A 138 10.35 6.95 -1.20
CA ILE A 138 10.92 6.90 -2.56
C ILE A 138 12.41 7.17 -2.46
N ASN A 139 13.22 6.26 -3.01
CA ASN A 139 14.68 6.33 -2.97
C ASN A 139 15.21 6.56 -1.54
N GLY A 140 14.61 5.88 -0.54
CA GLY A 140 14.96 5.97 0.87
C GLY A 140 14.41 7.19 1.62
N ILE A 141 13.78 8.14 0.94
CA ILE A 141 13.22 9.35 1.56
C ILE A 141 11.72 9.18 1.77
N ARG A 142 11.24 9.43 3.00
CA ARG A 142 9.81 9.44 3.29
C ARG A 142 9.16 10.67 2.65
N VAL A 143 8.32 10.42 1.64
CA VAL A 143 7.69 11.48 0.83
C VAL A 143 6.23 11.72 1.19
N LEU A 144 5.57 10.75 1.85
CA LEU A 144 4.17 10.85 2.21
C LEU A 144 3.89 10.01 3.46
N THR A 145 3.04 10.54 4.33
CA THR A 145 2.43 9.84 5.46
C THR A 145 0.96 10.18 5.50
N SER A 146 0.09 9.20 5.68
CA SER A 146 -1.35 9.38 5.72
C SER A 146 -2.02 8.37 6.63
N ALA A 147 -3.12 8.76 7.27
CA ALA A 147 -4.04 7.79 7.83
C ALA A 147 -4.72 7.02 6.71
N ILE A 148 -4.98 5.73 6.95
CA ILE A 148 -5.71 4.86 6.05
C ILE A 148 -7.20 4.92 6.43
N PRO A 149 -8.10 5.31 5.51
CA PRO A 149 -9.51 5.57 5.86
C PRO A 149 -10.34 4.30 6.09
N LEU A 150 -9.81 3.13 5.76
CA LEU A 150 -10.49 1.84 5.84
C LEU A 150 -9.56 0.79 6.47
N LEU A 151 -10.16 -0.22 7.10
CA LEU A 151 -9.40 -1.39 7.55
C LEU A 151 -8.79 -2.11 6.34
N VAL A 152 -7.49 -2.36 6.40
CA VAL A 152 -6.78 -3.10 5.35
C VAL A 152 -6.99 -4.59 5.57
N SER A 153 -7.65 -5.23 4.61
CA SER A 153 -7.84 -6.68 4.61
C SER A 153 -6.60 -7.40 4.07
N GLN A 154 -6.40 -8.63 4.48
CA GLN A 154 -5.32 -9.47 3.95
C GLN A 154 -5.65 -9.92 2.53
N THR A 155 -5.17 -9.17 1.56
CA THR A 155 -5.40 -9.40 0.13
C THR A 155 -4.08 -9.38 -0.63
N GLN A 156 -4.11 -9.83 -1.89
CA GLN A 156 -2.97 -9.75 -2.78
C GLN A 156 -2.53 -8.29 -2.93
N VAL A 157 -1.23 -8.13 -3.11
CA VAL A 157 -0.59 -6.86 -3.41
C VAL A 157 -0.04 -6.86 -4.83
N GLY A 158 0.17 -5.68 -5.40
CA GLY A 158 0.61 -5.61 -6.78
C GLY A 158 1.11 -4.23 -7.20
N ILE A 159 1.13 -4.01 -8.51
CA ILE A 159 1.50 -2.73 -9.12
C ILE A 159 0.44 -2.33 -10.14
N TRP A 160 0.00 -1.09 -10.06
CA TRP A 160 -0.72 -0.39 -11.09
C TRP A 160 0.23 0.52 -11.85
N VAL A 161 0.22 0.41 -13.18
CA VAL A 161 1.03 1.21 -14.09
C VAL A 161 0.14 1.88 -15.12
N LYS A 162 0.47 3.13 -15.43
CA LYS A 162 -0.07 3.85 -16.58
C LYS A 162 1.07 4.54 -17.30
N SER A 163 1.34 4.17 -18.55
CA SER A 163 2.38 4.78 -19.35
C SER A 163 2.16 4.53 -20.84
N ARG A 164 2.78 5.36 -21.68
CA ARG A 164 2.87 5.13 -23.13
C ARG A 164 4.06 4.24 -23.49
N LYS A 165 5.10 4.24 -22.65
CA LYS A 165 6.34 3.51 -22.86
C LYS A 165 6.43 2.31 -21.94
N ASN A 166 7.41 1.50 -22.15
CA ASN A 166 7.65 0.34 -21.32
C ASN A 166 8.04 0.76 -19.90
N VAL A 167 7.57 -0.01 -18.92
CA VAL A 167 7.90 0.19 -17.52
C VAL A 167 8.34 -1.14 -16.94
N MET A 168 9.57 -1.18 -16.41
CA MET A 168 10.13 -2.38 -15.80
C MET A 168 9.92 -2.35 -14.30
N ILE A 169 9.44 -3.48 -13.75
CA ILE A 169 9.20 -3.72 -12.33
C ILE A 169 10.16 -4.79 -11.85
N LYS A 170 10.98 -4.46 -10.86
CA LYS A 170 12.00 -5.35 -10.27
C LYS A 170 11.89 -5.38 -8.76
N ASN A 171 12.55 -6.36 -8.13
CA ASN A 171 12.75 -6.42 -6.68
C ASN A 171 11.45 -6.30 -5.88
N PHE A 172 10.33 -6.79 -6.43
CA PHE A 172 9.07 -6.74 -5.69
C PHE A 172 9.12 -7.72 -4.52
N THR A 173 8.84 -7.22 -3.34
CA THR A 173 8.76 -8.01 -2.11
C THR A 173 7.63 -7.48 -1.23
N ALA A 174 6.89 -8.39 -0.60
CA ALA A 174 5.94 -8.07 0.43
C ALA A 174 6.30 -8.85 1.69
N ILE A 175 6.48 -8.14 2.80
CA ILE A 175 6.79 -8.71 4.11
C ILE A 175 5.60 -8.41 5.00
N CYS A 176 4.75 -9.41 5.18
CA CYS A 176 3.59 -9.30 6.06
C CYS A 176 4.04 -9.34 7.52
N LYS A 177 3.49 -8.43 8.32
CA LYS A 177 3.52 -8.48 9.78
C LYS A 177 2.09 -8.71 10.27
N GLN A 178 1.97 -9.41 11.39
CA GLN A 178 0.66 -9.59 12.02
C GLN A 178 0.16 -8.21 12.49
N PRO A 179 -1.08 -7.82 12.17
CA PRO A 179 -1.62 -6.55 12.65
C PRO A 179 -1.89 -6.62 14.15
N GLU A 180 -1.58 -5.55 14.86
CA GLU A 180 -1.74 -5.43 16.30
C GLU A 180 -3.16 -4.99 16.67
N VAL A 181 -3.67 -5.50 17.79
CA VAL A 181 -4.86 -5.01 18.50
C VAL A 181 -4.42 -4.48 19.84
N PHE A 182 -4.60 -3.19 20.08
CA PHE A 182 -4.27 -2.58 21.36
C PHE A 182 -5.47 -2.60 22.29
N ILE A 183 -5.30 -3.16 23.50
CA ILE A 183 -6.33 -3.31 24.50
C ILE A 183 -6.10 -2.32 25.64
N VAL A 184 -7.09 -1.45 25.86
CA VAL A 184 -7.13 -0.47 26.95
C VAL A 184 -8.24 -0.87 27.90
N SER A 185 -7.91 -1.46 29.03
CA SER A 185 -8.86 -1.90 30.07
C SER A 185 -8.25 -1.70 31.45
N GLN A 186 -9.06 -1.85 32.47
CA GLN A 186 -8.57 -2.03 33.84
C GLN A 186 -7.74 -3.32 33.93
N PHE A 187 -6.88 -3.40 34.95
CA PHE A 187 -6.06 -4.55 35.24
C PHE A 187 -6.56 -5.23 36.54
N GLY A 188 -6.48 -6.55 36.58
CA GLY A 188 -6.83 -7.37 37.73
C GLY A 188 -8.27 -7.91 37.70
N GLY A 189 -8.49 -8.98 38.44
CA GLY A 189 -9.80 -9.59 38.64
C GLY A 189 -10.50 -10.04 37.35
N ASP A 190 -11.76 -9.63 37.18
CA ASP A 190 -12.59 -10.04 36.06
C ASP A 190 -12.06 -9.51 34.70
N TYR A 191 -11.29 -8.42 34.69
CA TYR A 191 -10.70 -7.86 33.47
C TYR A 191 -9.57 -8.73 32.93
N ASP A 192 -8.78 -9.36 33.80
CA ASP A 192 -7.76 -10.32 33.37
C ASP A 192 -8.39 -11.57 32.79
N ILE A 193 -9.48 -12.05 33.39
CA ILE A 193 -10.26 -13.19 32.86
C ILE A 193 -10.84 -12.84 31.48
N LEU A 194 -11.43 -11.66 31.34
CA LEU A 194 -11.95 -11.17 30.05
C LEU A 194 -10.86 -11.12 28.98
N TYR A 195 -9.67 -10.60 29.33
CA TYR A 195 -8.56 -10.53 28.40
C TYR A 195 -8.05 -11.92 28.02
N ASP A 196 -7.75 -12.77 28.99
CA ASP A 196 -7.08 -14.05 28.74
C ASP A 196 -8.03 -15.11 28.15
N GLU A 197 -9.29 -15.14 28.54
CA GLU A 197 -10.23 -16.16 28.11
C GLU A 197 -11.09 -15.77 26.89
N VAL A 198 -11.25 -14.47 26.62
CA VAL A 198 -12.13 -14.00 25.54
C VAL A 198 -11.35 -13.19 24.50
N ILE A 199 -10.76 -12.05 24.88
CA ILE A 199 -10.19 -11.11 23.91
C ILE A 199 -8.98 -11.72 23.21
N LYS A 200 -8.00 -12.18 23.95
CA LYS A 200 -6.76 -12.75 23.43
C LYS A 200 -6.98 -13.95 22.52
N PRO A 201 -7.77 -14.96 22.87
CA PRO A 201 -8.06 -16.09 21.97
C PRO A 201 -8.79 -15.69 20.69
N VAL A 202 -9.70 -14.72 20.76
CA VAL A 202 -10.41 -14.20 19.57
C VAL A 202 -9.46 -13.46 18.65
N CYS A 203 -8.59 -12.60 19.18
CA CYS A 203 -7.56 -11.90 18.39
C CYS A 203 -6.66 -12.90 17.67
N ILE A 204 -6.12 -13.88 18.38
CA ILE A 204 -5.25 -14.92 17.81
C ILE A 204 -5.97 -15.72 16.73
N LYS A 205 -7.22 -16.10 16.95
CA LYS A 205 -8.05 -16.81 15.96
C LYS A 205 -8.27 -16.01 14.68
N LEU A 206 -8.34 -14.69 14.81
CA LEU A 206 -8.51 -13.75 13.70
C LEU A 206 -7.17 -13.26 13.11
N HIS A 207 -6.06 -13.86 13.53
CA HIS A 207 -4.70 -13.50 13.08
C HIS A 207 -4.28 -12.07 13.44
N TYR A 208 -4.71 -11.58 14.59
CA TYR A 208 -4.24 -10.34 15.20
C TYR A 208 -3.30 -10.64 16.36
N ASP A 209 -2.37 -9.72 16.61
CA ASP A 209 -1.48 -9.74 17.77
C ASP A 209 -2.07 -8.85 18.89
N PRO A 210 -2.64 -9.41 19.97
CA PRO A 210 -3.21 -8.62 21.05
C PRO A 210 -2.10 -8.09 21.97
N ILE A 211 -2.10 -6.77 22.19
CA ILE A 211 -1.18 -6.08 23.09
C ILE A 211 -2.01 -5.32 24.11
N ARG A 212 -1.87 -5.66 25.39
CA ARG A 212 -2.52 -4.95 26.48
C ARG A 212 -1.63 -3.84 27.04
N GLY A 213 -2.24 -2.77 27.55
CA GLY A 213 -1.52 -1.57 27.99
C GLY A 213 -0.45 -1.80 29.07
N ASP A 214 -0.61 -2.80 29.93
CA ASP A 214 0.38 -3.20 30.95
C ASP A 214 1.59 -3.96 30.37
N GLU A 215 1.44 -4.61 29.24
CA GLU A 215 2.54 -5.32 28.56
C GLU A 215 3.50 -4.36 27.86
N VAL A 216 3.07 -3.13 27.58
CA VAL A 216 3.84 -2.09 26.84
C VAL A 216 4.62 -1.17 27.78
N ALA A 217 4.22 -1.04 29.04
CA ALA A 217 4.77 -0.07 29.98
C ALA A 217 6.24 -0.36 30.33
N SER A 218 7.16 0.23 29.59
CA SER A 218 8.55 0.39 29.99
C SER A 218 8.71 1.57 30.95
N CYS A 219 9.66 1.49 31.87
CA CYS A 219 9.79 2.30 33.09
C CYS A 219 9.91 3.84 32.91
N SER A 220 9.74 4.46 31.74
CA SER A 220 10.11 5.86 31.59
C SER A 220 9.13 6.81 30.89
N MET A 221 8.23 6.34 30.02
CA MET A 221 7.27 7.23 29.33
C MET A 221 5.97 6.52 28.92
N ILE A 222 5.17 6.10 29.87
CA ILE A 222 3.92 5.33 29.67
C ILE A 222 3.00 5.98 28.60
N LEU A 223 2.82 7.30 28.63
CA LEU A 223 1.94 8.00 27.70
C LEU A 223 2.46 7.96 26.26
N SER A 224 3.77 8.09 26.03
CA SER A 224 4.37 7.98 24.71
C SER A 224 4.23 6.58 24.12
N ASP A 225 4.42 5.57 24.94
CA ASP A 225 4.30 4.17 24.54
C ASP A 225 2.85 3.82 24.20
N ILE A 226 1.89 4.29 24.99
CA ILE A 226 0.45 4.14 24.71
C ILE A 226 0.07 4.82 23.38
N ILE A 227 0.51 6.07 23.16
CA ILE A 227 0.24 6.78 21.90
C ILE A 227 0.83 6.02 20.71
N THR A 228 2.04 5.51 20.85
CA THR A 228 2.71 4.71 19.82
C THR A 228 1.94 3.41 19.54
N SER A 229 1.48 2.72 20.57
CA SER A 229 0.68 1.50 20.45
C SER A 229 -0.66 1.78 19.78
N ILE A 230 -1.34 2.86 20.15
CA ILE A 230 -2.57 3.31 19.48
C ILE A 230 -2.33 3.57 17.99
N GLN A 231 -1.24 4.27 17.65
CA GLN A 231 -0.92 4.61 16.25
C GLN A 231 -0.53 3.39 15.41
N ASN A 232 0.14 2.41 16.01
CA ASN A 232 0.63 1.23 15.32
C ASN A 232 -0.44 0.13 15.20
N SER A 233 -1.50 0.19 15.99
CA SER A 233 -2.54 -0.84 16.00
C SER A 233 -3.54 -0.68 14.88
N ALA A 234 -3.98 -1.81 14.33
CA ALA A 234 -5.06 -1.87 13.34
C ALA A 234 -6.44 -1.71 13.98
N VAL A 235 -6.58 -2.16 15.23
CA VAL A 235 -7.82 -2.10 16.02
C VAL A 235 -7.48 -1.71 17.45
N ILE A 236 -8.37 -0.94 18.08
CA ILE A 236 -8.29 -0.59 19.50
C ILE A 236 -9.56 -1.12 20.17
N ILE A 237 -9.37 -1.86 21.25
CA ILE A 237 -10.47 -2.28 22.13
C ILE A 237 -10.31 -1.51 23.44
N ALA A 238 -11.26 -0.63 23.74
CA ALA A 238 -11.26 0.16 24.96
C ALA A 238 -12.46 -0.18 25.84
N ASP A 239 -12.18 -0.50 27.11
CA ASP A 239 -13.21 -0.58 28.13
C ASP A 239 -13.54 0.83 28.65
N ILE A 240 -14.79 1.24 28.47
CA ILE A 240 -15.29 2.56 28.85
C ILE A 240 -16.24 2.49 30.06
N THR A 241 -16.08 1.52 30.95
CA THR A 241 -16.92 1.42 32.15
C THR A 241 -16.77 2.69 32.99
N PRO A 242 -17.88 3.21 33.58
CA PRO A 242 -17.89 4.50 34.29
C PRO A 242 -16.94 4.58 35.47
N ASP A 243 -16.59 3.46 36.07
CA ASP A 243 -15.71 3.38 37.25
C ASP A 243 -14.23 3.24 36.88
N ASN A 244 -13.89 3.29 35.59
CA ASN A 244 -12.50 3.26 35.14
C ASN A 244 -11.89 4.66 35.19
N PRO A 245 -10.96 4.96 36.10
CA PRO A 245 -10.36 6.30 36.27
C PRO A 245 -9.29 6.64 35.21
N ASN A 246 -9.00 5.75 34.28
CA ASN A 246 -7.91 5.90 33.28
C ASN A 246 -8.40 6.38 31.94
#